data_408f7459f4c0910950a57bc5336a564e
#
_entry.id   408f7459f4c0910950a57bc5336a564e
#
_cell.length_a   1.000
_cell.length_b   1.000
_cell.length_c   1.000
_cell.angle_alpha   90.00
_cell.angle_beta   90.00
_cell.angle_gamma   90.00
#
_symmetry.space_group_name_H-M   'P 1'
#
loop_
_entity.id
_entity.type
_entity.pdbx_description
1 polymer ?
#
loop_
_entity_poly.entity_id
_entity_poly.type
_entity_poly.pdbx_seq_one_letter_code
_entity_poly.pdbx_strand_id
1 'polypeptide(L)'
;DRLGTNFSQELILKTLRRDHFEILESDETSFVVKVPSYRIDIDGKADLSEEIIRILGYSNVQSVLPTTKLALNGLTDHQEKERQIRRFLLANGLDQILSYTLVSSEENQKFTYLNRAKPYVLKNPMTVDHAEVRTNLIHSVLKTASYNAARQNKDLALFEISDIDAIGYAGKMLSVVLTGNEKNQEGIAERPYDFYDAKGIFENLMAILGITKNRYSVRKWS
;
A
#
# COMPACT_ATOMS: atom_id res chain seq x y z
N ASP A 1 15.28 -29.77 -0.51
CA ASP A 1 14.53 -28.95 0.47
C ASP A 1 13.94 -27.68 -0.13
N ARG A 2 14.66 -26.93 -1.00
CA ARG A 2 14.16 -25.66 -1.57
C ARG A 2 12.98 -25.85 -2.52
N LEU A 3 12.94 -26.93 -3.28
CA LEU A 3 11.90 -27.21 -4.27
C LEU A 3 10.64 -27.87 -3.67
N GLY A 4 10.65 -28.21 -2.39
CA GLY A 4 9.54 -28.94 -1.76
C GLY A 4 9.33 -30.35 -2.30
N THR A 5 10.29 -30.87 -3.06
CA THR A 5 10.28 -32.22 -3.62
C THR A 5 11.69 -32.82 -3.58
N ASN A 6 11.80 -34.13 -3.65
CA ASN A 6 13.07 -34.84 -3.63
C ASN A 6 13.33 -35.45 -5.00
N PHE A 7 14.45 -35.09 -5.60
CA PHE A 7 15.00 -35.74 -6.76
C PHE A 7 16.25 -36.53 -6.36
N SER A 8 16.49 -37.68 -7.02
CA SER A 8 17.72 -38.43 -6.79
C SER A 8 18.94 -37.57 -7.23
N GLN A 9 20.04 -37.70 -6.51
CA GLN A 9 21.28 -37.02 -6.84
C GLN A 9 21.75 -37.32 -8.27
N GLU A 10 21.61 -38.56 -8.71
CA GLU A 10 21.93 -38.98 -10.06
C GLU A 10 21.15 -38.14 -11.11
N LEU A 11 19.84 -37.99 -10.89
CA LEU A 11 18.98 -37.19 -11.78
C LEU A 11 19.38 -35.73 -11.77
N ILE A 12 19.69 -35.15 -10.60
CA ILE A 12 20.16 -33.76 -10.45
C ILE A 12 21.47 -33.57 -11.24
N LEU A 13 22.46 -34.41 -11.01
CA LEU A 13 23.76 -34.29 -11.68
C LEU A 13 23.66 -34.51 -13.20
N LYS A 14 22.81 -35.43 -13.64
CA LYS A 14 22.52 -35.62 -15.07
C LYS A 14 21.88 -34.38 -15.68
N THR A 15 20.97 -33.74 -14.97
CA THR A 15 20.29 -32.52 -15.42
C THR A 15 21.27 -31.35 -15.53
N LEU A 16 22.10 -31.16 -14.53
CA LEU A 16 23.11 -30.10 -14.55
C LEU A 16 24.16 -30.28 -15.67
N ARG A 17 24.61 -31.53 -15.90
CA ARG A 17 25.50 -31.81 -17.04
C ARG A 17 24.85 -31.52 -18.38
N ARG A 18 23.56 -31.81 -18.54
CA ARG A 18 22.80 -31.49 -19.74
C ARG A 18 22.68 -29.98 -19.95
N ASP A 19 22.67 -29.20 -18.88
CA ASP A 19 22.66 -27.73 -18.90
C ASP A 19 24.09 -27.13 -18.85
N HIS A 20 25.09 -27.91 -19.24
CA HIS A 20 26.50 -27.52 -19.39
C HIS A 20 27.22 -27.13 -18.10
N PHE A 21 26.73 -27.49 -16.94
CA PHE A 21 27.45 -27.34 -15.69
C PHE A 21 28.54 -28.43 -15.57
N GLU A 22 29.75 -28.06 -15.21
CA GLU A 22 30.85 -28.98 -14.93
C GLU A 22 30.75 -29.41 -13.46
N ILE A 23 30.65 -30.74 -13.20
CA ILE A 23 30.65 -31.27 -11.84
C ILE A 23 32.09 -31.46 -11.40
N LEU A 24 32.53 -30.68 -10.42
CA LEU A 24 33.89 -30.73 -9.89
C LEU A 24 34.05 -31.82 -8.85
N GLU A 25 33.13 -31.87 -7.91
CA GLU A 25 33.13 -32.82 -6.79
C GLU A 25 31.71 -33.30 -6.52
N SER A 26 31.57 -34.54 -6.04
CA SER A 26 30.30 -35.11 -5.65
C SER A 26 30.52 -36.19 -4.62
N ASP A 27 29.85 -36.09 -3.48
CA ASP A 27 29.73 -37.12 -2.44
C ASP A 27 28.28 -37.56 -2.27
N GLU A 28 27.95 -38.35 -1.25
CA GLU A 28 26.59 -38.89 -1.04
C GLU A 28 25.52 -37.82 -0.78
N THR A 29 25.90 -36.63 -0.29
CA THR A 29 24.99 -35.61 0.22
C THR A 29 25.16 -34.24 -0.43
N SER A 30 26.30 -34.01 -1.09
CA SER A 30 26.65 -32.74 -1.65
C SER A 30 27.37 -32.85 -3.01
N PHE A 31 27.40 -31.75 -3.73
CA PHE A 31 28.19 -31.64 -4.97
C PHE A 31 28.64 -30.19 -5.19
N VAL A 32 29.75 -30.06 -5.87
CA VAL A 32 30.30 -28.75 -6.29
C VAL A 32 30.24 -28.68 -7.81
N VAL A 33 29.68 -27.60 -8.31
CA VAL A 33 29.57 -27.36 -9.75
C VAL A 33 30.30 -26.08 -10.12
N LYS A 34 30.87 -26.08 -11.30
CA LYS A 34 31.38 -24.87 -11.93
C LYS A 34 30.34 -24.33 -12.90
N VAL A 35 29.96 -23.10 -12.68
CA VAL A 35 29.01 -22.38 -13.51
C VAL A 35 29.66 -21.97 -14.82
N PRO A 36 29.02 -22.19 -15.99
CA PRO A 36 29.55 -21.69 -17.26
C PRO A 36 29.68 -20.16 -17.24
N SER A 37 30.75 -19.63 -17.84
CA SER A 37 31.07 -18.18 -17.78
C SER A 37 30.02 -17.27 -18.43
N TYR A 38 29.16 -17.79 -19.28
CA TYR A 38 28.07 -17.06 -19.91
C TYR A 38 26.78 -16.99 -19.04
N ARG A 39 26.70 -17.79 -17.96
CA ARG A 39 25.59 -17.80 -17.00
C ARG A 39 25.91 -16.86 -15.85
N ILE A 40 25.76 -15.57 -16.09
CA ILE A 40 26.00 -14.51 -15.11
C ILE A 40 24.86 -14.35 -14.10
N ASP A 41 23.79 -15.08 -14.28
CA ASP A 41 22.56 -15.12 -13.49
C ASP A 41 22.59 -16.14 -12.34
N ILE A 42 23.62 -17.02 -12.30
CA ILE A 42 23.75 -18.09 -11.32
C ILE A 42 24.75 -17.70 -10.24
N ASP A 43 24.26 -17.22 -9.11
CA ASP A 43 25.11 -16.82 -7.97
C ASP A 43 25.09 -17.82 -6.82
N GLY A 44 24.09 -18.70 -6.75
CA GLY A 44 23.96 -19.58 -5.61
C GLY A 44 23.09 -20.81 -5.78
N LYS A 45 22.83 -21.45 -4.63
CA LYS A 45 22.03 -22.69 -4.59
C LYS A 45 20.58 -22.52 -5.02
N ALA A 46 20.04 -21.31 -4.88
CA ALA A 46 18.66 -21.02 -5.28
C ALA A 46 18.54 -21.11 -6.80
N ASP A 47 19.47 -20.46 -7.50
CA ASP A 47 19.49 -20.40 -8.95
C ASP A 47 19.73 -21.78 -9.57
N LEU A 48 20.63 -22.58 -8.97
CA LEU A 48 20.80 -24.00 -9.36
C LEU A 48 19.54 -24.82 -9.14
N SER A 49 18.77 -24.54 -8.09
CA SER A 49 17.48 -25.22 -7.84
C SER A 49 16.45 -24.86 -8.90
N GLU A 50 16.44 -23.64 -9.36
CA GLU A 50 15.58 -23.15 -10.45
C GLU A 50 15.94 -23.85 -11.76
N GLU A 51 17.23 -23.92 -12.12
CA GLU A 51 17.67 -24.61 -13.33
C GLU A 51 17.25 -26.10 -13.33
N ILE A 52 17.43 -26.78 -12.21
CA ILE A 52 17.03 -28.19 -12.08
C ILE A 52 15.52 -28.35 -12.34
N ILE A 53 14.67 -27.55 -11.69
CA ILE A 53 13.23 -27.72 -11.83
C ILE A 53 12.73 -27.22 -13.20
N ARG A 54 13.35 -26.20 -13.77
CA ARG A 54 13.02 -25.71 -15.11
C ARG A 54 13.20 -26.79 -16.16
N ILE A 55 14.29 -27.57 -16.06
CA ILE A 55 14.61 -28.65 -17.02
C ILE A 55 13.78 -29.90 -16.73
N LEU A 56 13.60 -30.26 -15.47
CA LEU A 56 12.79 -31.41 -15.08
C LEU A 56 11.30 -31.19 -15.24
N GLY A 57 10.85 -29.94 -15.25
CA GLY A 57 9.47 -29.54 -15.37
C GLY A 57 8.80 -29.27 -14.02
N TYR A 58 8.13 -28.12 -13.92
CA TYR A 58 7.41 -27.67 -12.72
C TYR A 58 6.27 -28.61 -12.31
N SER A 59 5.71 -29.39 -13.23
CA SER A 59 4.69 -30.41 -12.94
C SER A 59 5.16 -31.54 -12.04
N ASN A 60 6.48 -31.71 -11.88
CA ASN A 60 7.06 -32.69 -10.95
C ASN A 60 7.11 -32.17 -9.50
N VAL A 61 6.74 -30.94 -9.25
CA VAL A 61 6.56 -30.42 -7.89
C VAL A 61 5.09 -30.56 -7.51
N GLN A 62 4.83 -31.43 -6.54
CA GLN A 62 3.47 -31.63 -6.04
C GLN A 62 3.02 -30.42 -5.24
N SER A 63 1.84 -29.92 -5.53
CA SER A 63 1.20 -28.90 -4.72
C SER A 63 0.74 -29.51 -3.40
N VAL A 64 1.24 -29.00 -2.29
CA VAL A 64 0.85 -29.44 -0.95
C VAL A 64 0.27 -28.25 -0.18
N LEU A 65 -0.82 -28.50 0.56
CA LEU A 65 -1.37 -27.50 1.45
C LEU A 65 -0.45 -27.34 2.68
N PRO A 66 -0.10 -26.11 3.06
CA PRO A 66 0.69 -25.89 4.27
C PRO A 66 -0.11 -26.31 5.50
N THR A 67 0.52 -27.07 6.40
CA THR A 67 -0.05 -27.39 7.70
C THR A 67 0.36 -26.31 8.69
N THR A 68 -0.60 -25.49 9.11
CA THR A 68 -0.38 -24.43 10.10
C THR A 68 -1.31 -24.62 11.29
N LYS A 69 -0.88 -24.15 12.45
CA LYS A 69 -1.81 -24.03 13.59
C LYS A 69 -2.84 -22.97 13.25
N LEU A 70 -4.12 -23.34 13.36
CA LEU A 70 -5.18 -22.35 13.25
C LEU A 70 -5.05 -21.38 14.42
N ALA A 71 -4.81 -20.12 14.12
CA ALA A 71 -4.89 -19.03 15.07
C ALA A 71 -6.20 -18.28 14.82
N LEU A 72 -7.04 -18.21 15.85
CA LEU A 72 -8.23 -17.34 15.83
C LEU A 72 -7.79 -15.89 16.03
N ASN A 73 -7.12 -15.35 15.00
CA ASN A 73 -6.73 -13.95 15.02
C ASN A 73 -7.84 -13.11 14.39
N GLY A 74 -8.53 -12.35 15.22
CA GLY A 74 -9.42 -11.28 14.78
C GLY A 74 -8.63 -10.04 14.37
N LEU A 75 -9.35 -9.00 13.99
CA LEU A 75 -8.78 -7.67 13.81
C LEU A 75 -8.43 -7.08 15.19
N THR A 76 -7.39 -6.26 15.24
CA THR A 76 -7.15 -5.41 16.41
C THR A 76 -8.24 -4.33 16.49
N ASP A 77 -8.47 -3.77 17.68
CA ASP A 77 -9.42 -2.67 17.87
C ASP A 77 -9.18 -1.49 16.93
N HIS A 78 -7.90 -1.21 16.65
CA HIS A 78 -7.52 -0.16 15.72
C HIS A 78 -7.91 -0.50 14.28
N GLN A 79 -7.68 -1.72 13.84
CA GLN A 79 -8.06 -2.18 12.50
C GLN A 79 -9.59 -2.23 12.33
N GLU A 80 -10.31 -2.61 13.39
CA GLU A 80 -11.77 -2.63 13.37
C GLU A 80 -12.34 -1.21 13.25
N LYS A 81 -11.83 -0.26 14.03
CA LYS A 81 -12.23 1.16 13.95
C LYS A 81 -11.93 1.75 12.56
N GLU A 82 -10.74 1.49 12.00
CA GLU A 82 -10.40 1.95 10.66
C GLU A 82 -11.35 1.37 9.60
N ARG A 83 -11.68 0.08 9.71
CA ARG A 83 -12.64 -0.58 8.82
C ARG A 83 -14.05 0.01 8.97
N GLN A 84 -14.48 0.33 10.20
CA GLN A 84 -15.75 0.97 10.48
C GLN A 84 -15.83 2.37 9.87
N ILE A 85 -14.79 3.19 10.03
CA ILE A 85 -14.68 4.52 9.40
C ILE A 85 -14.80 4.39 7.87
N ARG A 86 -14.02 3.49 7.27
CA ARG A 86 -14.03 3.28 5.82
C ARG A 86 -15.41 2.87 5.31
N ARG A 87 -16.05 1.90 5.95
CA ARG A 87 -17.39 1.45 5.57
C ARG A 87 -18.42 2.56 5.69
N PHE A 88 -18.34 3.36 6.73
CA PHE A 88 -19.23 4.50 6.93
C PHE A 88 -19.08 5.53 5.79
N LEU A 89 -17.87 5.93 5.45
CA LEU A 89 -17.62 6.92 4.41
C LEU A 89 -18.06 6.41 3.03
N LEU A 90 -17.74 5.16 2.69
CA LEU A 90 -18.21 4.53 1.45
C LEU A 90 -19.73 4.46 1.38
N ALA A 91 -20.42 4.11 2.48
CA ALA A 91 -21.88 4.06 2.55
C ALA A 91 -22.54 5.45 2.42
N ASN A 92 -21.81 6.53 2.72
CA ASN A 92 -22.23 7.90 2.48
C ASN A 92 -21.84 8.44 1.09
N GLY A 93 -21.44 7.58 0.17
CA GLY A 93 -21.16 7.94 -1.22
C GLY A 93 -19.80 8.58 -1.47
N LEU A 94 -18.86 8.52 -0.51
CA LEU A 94 -17.51 9.01 -0.73
C LEU A 94 -16.64 7.94 -1.36
N ASP A 95 -15.76 8.33 -2.27
CA ASP A 95 -14.76 7.46 -2.90
C ASP A 95 -13.44 7.53 -2.13
N GLN A 96 -12.84 6.37 -1.85
CA GLN A 96 -11.52 6.31 -1.24
C GLN A 96 -10.43 6.55 -2.27
N ILE A 97 -9.47 7.40 -1.93
CA ILE A 97 -8.27 7.62 -2.72
C ILE A 97 -7.02 7.13 -1.96
N LEU A 98 -5.98 6.87 -2.73
CA LEU A 98 -4.63 6.62 -2.24
C LEU A 98 -3.68 7.56 -2.97
N SER A 99 -2.97 8.38 -2.23
CA SER A 99 -1.99 9.32 -2.76
C SER A 99 -0.57 8.98 -2.32
N TYR A 100 0.42 9.58 -2.97
CA TYR A 100 1.82 9.35 -2.62
C TYR A 100 2.15 9.83 -1.21
N THR A 101 2.94 9.03 -0.49
CA THR A 101 3.47 9.38 0.83
C THR A 101 4.54 10.46 0.75
N LEU A 102 5.26 10.51 -0.37
CA LEU A 102 6.29 11.52 -0.63
C LEU A 102 5.69 12.71 -1.36
N VAL A 103 6.00 13.90 -0.88
CA VAL A 103 5.52 15.17 -1.40
C VAL A 103 6.69 16.16 -1.55
N SER A 104 6.48 17.28 -2.22
CA SER A 104 7.46 18.35 -2.23
C SER A 104 7.48 19.11 -0.90
N SER A 105 8.58 19.77 -0.59
CA SER A 105 8.69 20.63 0.59
C SER A 105 7.65 21.76 0.59
N GLU A 106 7.39 22.37 -0.57
CA GLU A 106 6.38 23.39 -0.73
C GLU A 106 4.98 22.86 -0.38
N GLU A 107 4.61 21.71 -0.91
CA GLU A 107 3.34 21.06 -0.64
C GLU A 107 3.17 20.73 0.84
N ASN A 108 4.22 20.22 1.48
CA ASN A 108 4.20 19.81 2.88
C ASN A 108 4.04 21.01 3.84
N GLN A 109 4.49 22.17 3.44
CA GLN A 109 4.41 23.40 4.24
C GLN A 109 3.06 24.14 4.16
N LYS A 110 2.24 23.87 3.15
CA LYS A 110 0.98 24.60 2.92
C LYS A 110 -0.05 24.49 4.04
N PHE A 111 -0.03 23.41 4.81
CA PHE A 111 -1.02 23.12 5.86
C PHE A 111 -0.37 22.66 7.18
N THR A 112 0.66 23.36 7.64
CA THR A 112 1.49 22.97 8.79
C THR A 112 0.84 23.15 10.15
N TYR A 113 -0.24 23.90 10.27
CA TYR A 113 -0.88 24.19 11.56
C TYR A 113 -1.58 22.95 12.19
N LEU A 114 -1.84 21.92 11.42
CA LEU A 114 -2.40 20.65 11.93
C LEU A 114 -1.32 19.74 12.54
N ASN A 115 -0.12 19.81 11.97
CA ASN A 115 1.04 19.10 12.48
C ASN A 115 2.30 19.95 12.30
N ARG A 116 2.88 20.41 13.41
CA ARG A 116 4.09 21.25 13.43
C ARG A 116 5.39 20.44 13.50
N ALA A 117 5.32 19.12 13.51
CA ALA A 117 6.50 18.29 13.53
C ALA A 117 7.30 18.44 12.22
N LYS A 118 8.62 18.34 12.33
CA LYS A 118 9.49 18.40 11.15
C LYS A 118 9.31 17.16 10.30
N PRO A 119 9.17 17.29 8.97
CA PRO A 119 9.08 16.15 8.06
C PRO A 119 10.39 15.35 8.04
N TYR A 120 10.29 14.08 7.69
CA TYR A 120 11.45 13.32 7.24
C TYR A 120 11.79 13.74 5.82
N VAL A 121 13.03 14.16 5.60
CA VAL A 121 13.55 14.60 4.30
C VAL A 121 14.44 13.51 3.72
N LEU A 122 14.20 13.12 2.47
CA LEU A 122 15.05 12.16 1.78
C LEU A 122 16.40 12.78 1.46
N LYS A 123 17.47 12.04 1.74
CA LYS A 123 18.84 12.52 1.45
C LYS A 123 19.10 12.67 -0.06
N ASN A 124 18.57 11.73 -0.87
CA ASN A 124 18.69 11.71 -2.31
C ASN A 124 17.32 11.43 -2.95
N PRO A 125 16.42 12.42 -3.05
CA PRO A 125 15.12 12.21 -3.69
C PRO A 125 15.29 12.01 -5.20
N MET A 126 14.47 11.17 -5.81
CA MET A 126 14.46 10.99 -7.27
C MET A 126 13.98 12.25 -8.00
N THR A 127 13.04 12.98 -7.38
CA THR A 127 12.52 14.25 -7.89
C THR A 127 12.27 15.21 -6.73
N VAL A 128 12.25 16.50 -6.99
CA VAL A 128 11.91 17.52 -5.99
C VAL A 128 10.46 17.39 -5.49
N ASP A 129 9.59 16.81 -6.30
CA ASP A 129 8.17 16.62 -5.96
C ASP A 129 7.96 15.47 -4.95
N HIS A 130 8.98 14.65 -4.71
CA HIS A 130 8.94 13.49 -3.80
C HIS A 130 10.11 13.51 -2.81
N ALA A 131 10.36 14.66 -2.21
CA ALA A 131 11.54 14.90 -1.36
C ALA A 131 11.29 14.71 0.13
N GLU A 132 10.05 14.79 0.60
CA GLU A 132 9.69 14.74 2.01
C GLU A 132 8.55 13.76 2.26
N VAL A 133 8.55 13.11 3.44
CA VAL A 133 7.37 12.37 3.92
C VAL A 133 6.30 13.37 4.33
N ARG A 134 5.08 13.17 3.84
CA ARG A 134 3.95 14.06 4.12
C ARG A 134 3.60 14.09 5.61
N THR A 135 3.34 15.26 6.14
CA THR A 135 2.93 15.49 7.53
C THR A 135 1.42 15.67 7.70
N ASN A 136 0.67 15.72 6.60
CA ASN A 136 -0.79 15.76 6.57
C ASN A 136 -1.32 15.28 5.22
N LEU A 137 -2.64 15.01 5.14
CA LEU A 137 -3.31 14.52 3.93
C LEU A 137 -4.05 15.62 3.14
N ILE A 138 -4.18 16.83 3.68
CA ILE A 138 -5.02 17.89 3.09
C ILE A 138 -4.54 18.23 1.69
N HIS A 139 -3.23 18.45 1.55
CA HIS A 139 -2.66 18.78 0.24
C HIS A 139 -2.91 17.67 -0.78
N SER A 140 -2.69 16.42 -0.40
CA SER A 140 -2.84 15.26 -1.29
C SER A 140 -4.28 15.10 -1.80
N VAL A 141 -5.26 15.26 -0.91
CA VAL A 141 -6.68 15.15 -1.25
C VAL A 141 -7.10 16.33 -2.17
N LEU A 142 -6.66 17.55 -1.87
CA LEU A 142 -6.93 18.73 -2.70
C LEU A 142 -6.25 18.63 -4.07
N LYS A 143 -5.02 18.12 -4.15
CA LYS A 143 -4.32 17.89 -5.42
C LYS A 143 -5.09 16.90 -6.30
N THR A 144 -5.61 15.83 -5.71
CA THR A 144 -6.46 14.86 -6.42
C THR A 144 -7.75 15.49 -6.90
N ALA A 145 -8.43 16.29 -6.09
CA ALA A 145 -9.64 17.01 -6.49
C ALA A 145 -9.36 17.99 -7.63
N SER A 146 -8.28 18.79 -7.53
CA SER A 146 -7.86 19.71 -8.58
C SER A 146 -7.53 19.01 -9.89
N TYR A 147 -6.84 17.86 -9.83
CA TYR A 147 -6.53 17.05 -11.00
C TYR A 147 -7.78 16.56 -11.74
N ASN A 148 -8.79 16.11 -10.99
CA ASN A 148 -10.06 15.67 -11.54
C ASN A 148 -10.88 16.83 -12.10
N ALA A 149 -10.94 17.96 -11.39
CA ALA A 149 -11.65 19.16 -11.84
C ALA A 149 -11.09 19.70 -13.16
N ALA A 150 -9.77 19.67 -13.36
CA ALA A 150 -9.12 20.04 -14.62
C ALA A 150 -9.52 19.11 -15.79
N ARG A 151 -10.06 17.92 -15.50
CA ARG A 151 -10.58 16.92 -16.46
C ARG A 151 -12.11 16.90 -16.53
N GLN A 152 -12.75 17.98 -16.13
CA GLN A 152 -14.20 18.17 -16.13
C GLN A 152 -14.97 17.26 -15.14
N ASN A 153 -14.29 16.54 -14.25
CA ASN A 153 -14.90 15.81 -13.16
C ASN A 153 -14.86 16.69 -11.89
N LYS A 154 -15.91 17.47 -11.68
CA LYS A 154 -15.98 18.49 -10.62
C LYS A 154 -16.79 18.04 -9.40
N ASP A 155 -17.70 17.08 -9.57
CA ASP A 155 -18.61 16.61 -8.56
C ASP A 155 -17.95 15.44 -7.81
N LEU A 156 -17.25 15.76 -6.73
CA LEU A 156 -16.38 14.81 -6.02
C LEU A 156 -16.69 14.79 -4.52
N ALA A 157 -16.77 13.59 -3.99
CA ALA A 157 -16.76 13.32 -2.56
C ALA A 157 -15.65 12.30 -2.29
N LEU A 158 -14.47 12.76 -1.88
CA LEU A 158 -13.29 11.92 -1.75
C LEU A 158 -12.81 11.86 -0.30
N PHE A 159 -12.23 10.73 0.09
CA PHE A 159 -11.54 10.61 1.36
C PHE A 159 -10.25 9.79 1.25
N GLU A 160 -9.32 10.05 2.15
CA GLU A 160 -8.12 9.24 2.34
C GLU A 160 -7.92 8.96 3.82
N ILE A 161 -7.68 7.68 4.15
CA ILE A 161 -7.21 7.24 5.47
C ILE A 161 -5.81 6.69 5.26
N SER A 162 -4.82 7.36 5.81
CA SER A 162 -3.42 6.95 5.63
C SER A 162 -2.55 7.34 6.82
N ASP A 163 -1.41 6.69 6.89
CA ASP A 163 -0.39 7.06 7.86
C ASP A 163 0.28 8.38 7.45
N ILE A 164 0.59 9.18 8.45
CA ILE A 164 1.43 10.37 8.35
C ILE A 164 2.57 10.24 9.34
N ASP A 165 3.74 10.67 8.93
CA ASP A 165 4.96 10.53 9.70
C ASP A 165 5.78 11.81 9.72
N ALA A 166 6.31 12.13 10.89
CA ALA A 166 7.22 13.25 11.08
C ALA A 166 8.14 12.97 12.28
N ILE A 167 9.18 13.74 12.44
CA ILE A 167 10.12 13.56 13.55
C ILE A 167 9.38 13.73 14.89
N GLY A 168 9.32 12.65 15.66
CA GLY A 168 8.62 12.62 16.95
C GLY A 168 7.09 12.46 16.87
N TYR A 169 6.55 12.17 15.70
CA TYR A 169 5.11 11.93 15.51
C TYR A 169 4.89 10.87 14.44
N ALA A 170 4.05 9.90 14.75
CA ALA A 170 3.50 8.93 13.79
C ALA A 170 2.02 8.71 14.11
N GLY A 171 1.17 8.64 13.10
CA GLY A 171 -0.25 8.41 13.32
C GLY A 171 -1.06 8.29 12.04
N LYS A 172 -2.33 7.92 12.19
CA LYS A 172 -3.28 7.91 11.08
C LYS A 172 -4.05 9.22 11.01
N MET A 173 -4.30 9.66 9.80
CA MET A 173 -5.13 10.82 9.50
C MET A 173 -6.25 10.40 8.54
N LEU A 174 -7.41 10.99 8.74
CA LEU A 174 -8.51 10.99 7.78
C LEU A 174 -8.61 12.41 7.20
N SER A 175 -8.66 12.51 5.89
CA SER A 175 -9.01 13.75 5.19
C SER A 175 -10.18 13.50 4.24
N VAL A 176 -11.08 14.47 4.17
CA VAL A 176 -12.28 14.43 3.31
C VAL A 176 -12.32 15.70 2.49
N VAL A 177 -12.70 15.61 1.22
CA VAL A 177 -13.03 16.75 0.38
C VAL A 177 -14.36 16.51 -0.33
N LEU A 178 -15.21 17.52 -0.29
CA LEU A 178 -16.47 17.60 -1.03
C LEU A 178 -16.39 18.78 -1.97
N THR A 179 -16.72 18.58 -3.25
CA THR A 179 -16.71 19.67 -4.25
C THR A 179 -17.74 19.40 -5.33
N GLY A 180 -18.26 20.49 -5.95
CA GLY A 180 -19.31 20.38 -6.95
C GLY A 180 -20.67 20.01 -6.34
N ASN A 181 -21.43 19.22 -7.05
CA ASN A 181 -22.75 18.78 -6.65
C ASN A 181 -22.72 17.42 -5.96
N GLU A 182 -23.70 17.17 -5.09
CA GLU A 182 -23.95 15.84 -4.54
C GLU A 182 -24.22 14.86 -5.68
N LYS A 183 -23.59 13.68 -5.64
CA LYS A 183 -23.82 12.61 -6.64
C LYS A 183 -25.28 12.19 -6.58
N ASN A 184 -25.98 12.34 -7.69
CA ASN A 184 -27.40 12.08 -7.79
C ASN A 184 -27.76 10.62 -7.49
N GLN A 185 -28.77 10.47 -6.62
CA GLN A 185 -29.69 9.34 -6.69
C GLN A 185 -30.83 9.71 -7.64
N GLU A 186 -31.25 8.78 -8.52
CA GLU A 186 -32.38 9.00 -9.43
C GLU A 186 -33.58 9.61 -8.69
N GLY A 187 -34.07 10.74 -9.19
CA GLY A 187 -35.22 11.44 -8.65
C GLY A 187 -34.98 12.49 -7.57
N ILE A 188 -33.73 12.74 -7.18
CA ILE A 188 -33.36 13.82 -6.26
C ILE A 188 -32.75 14.98 -7.06
N ALA A 189 -33.17 16.21 -6.76
CA ALA A 189 -32.59 17.40 -7.40
C ALA A 189 -31.12 17.56 -7.06
N GLU A 190 -30.29 17.86 -8.06
CA GLU A 190 -28.88 18.20 -7.84
C GLU A 190 -28.76 19.43 -6.95
N ARG A 191 -27.91 19.36 -5.96
CA ARG A 191 -27.54 20.49 -5.12
C ARG A 191 -26.05 20.52 -4.88
N PRO A 192 -25.44 21.70 -4.78
CA PRO A 192 -24.03 21.80 -4.43
C PRO A 192 -23.78 21.30 -2.99
N TYR A 193 -22.63 20.67 -2.78
CA TYR A 193 -22.16 20.39 -1.44
C TYR A 193 -21.94 21.68 -0.66
N ASP A 194 -22.32 21.65 0.62
CA ASP A 194 -22.13 22.76 1.52
C ASP A 194 -21.46 22.35 2.85
N PHE A 195 -21.35 23.32 3.74
CA PHE A 195 -20.79 23.12 5.09
C PHE A 195 -21.56 22.05 5.90
N TYR A 196 -22.88 22.00 5.74
CA TYR A 196 -23.71 21.10 6.53
C TYR A 196 -23.54 19.64 6.10
N ASP A 197 -23.19 19.36 4.85
CA ASP A 197 -22.83 18.02 4.39
C ASP A 197 -21.56 17.53 5.08
N ALA A 198 -20.51 18.33 5.07
CA ALA A 198 -19.28 17.99 5.75
C ALA A 198 -19.47 17.85 7.27
N LYS A 199 -20.28 18.73 7.88
CA LYS A 199 -20.64 18.70 9.29
C LYS A 199 -21.41 17.42 9.62
N GLY A 200 -22.40 17.06 8.82
CA GLY A 200 -23.21 15.85 9.01
C GLY A 200 -22.38 14.57 8.96
N ILE A 201 -21.50 14.47 7.96
CA ILE A 201 -20.54 13.34 7.86
C ILE A 201 -19.67 13.27 9.12
N PHE A 202 -19.11 14.39 9.57
CA PHE A 202 -18.25 14.45 10.75
C PHE A 202 -19.00 14.05 12.02
N GLU A 203 -20.18 14.61 12.28
CA GLU A 203 -20.96 14.35 13.50
C GLU A 203 -21.42 12.88 13.56
N ASN A 204 -21.89 12.33 12.44
CA ASN A 204 -22.28 10.93 12.35
C ASN A 204 -21.08 9.98 12.52
N LEU A 205 -19.91 10.34 11.96
CA LEU A 205 -18.69 9.58 12.18
C LEU A 205 -18.29 9.56 13.65
N MET A 206 -18.35 10.70 14.33
CA MET A 206 -18.07 10.79 15.78
C MET A 206 -19.04 9.93 16.58
N ALA A 207 -20.34 9.96 16.25
CA ALA A 207 -21.35 9.14 16.90
C ALA A 207 -21.07 7.64 16.75
N ILE A 208 -20.73 7.17 15.54
CA ILE A 208 -20.38 5.76 15.28
C ILE A 208 -19.16 5.33 16.08
N LEU A 209 -18.18 6.21 16.25
CA LEU A 209 -16.97 5.95 17.03
C LEU A 209 -17.20 6.06 18.56
N GLY A 210 -18.42 6.38 19.00
CA GLY A 210 -18.74 6.57 20.41
C GLY A 210 -18.20 7.85 21.03
N ILE A 211 -17.78 8.83 20.20
CA ILE A 211 -17.26 10.11 20.65
C ILE A 211 -18.41 11.09 20.81
N THR A 212 -18.94 11.21 22.03
CA THR A 212 -20.12 12.03 22.33
C THR A 212 -19.81 13.48 22.70
N LYS A 213 -18.56 13.78 23.07
CA LYS A 213 -18.10 15.13 23.41
C LYS A 213 -16.98 15.55 22.44
N ASN A 214 -17.36 16.17 21.35
CA ASN A 214 -16.42 16.71 20.38
C ASN A 214 -16.42 18.25 20.40
N ARG A 215 -15.28 18.84 20.14
CA ARG A 215 -15.14 20.27 19.86
C ARG A 215 -14.49 20.42 18.49
N TYR A 216 -15.12 21.18 17.63
CA TYR A 216 -14.55 21.52 16.33
C TYR A 216 -14.59 23.05 16.14
N SER A 217 -13.67 23.56 15.37
CA SER A 217 -13.67 24.95 14.96
C SER A 217 -13.79 25.05 13.44
N VAL A 218 -14.60 25.97 12.98
CA VAL A 218 -14.74 26.29 11.56
C VAL A 218 -13.74 27.39 11.22
N ARG A 219 -12.96 27.19 10.17
CA ARG A 219 -12.08 28.23 9.62
C ARG A 219 -12.41 28.42 8.16
N LYS A 220 -12.61 29.67 7.79
CA LYS A 220 -12.79 30.09 6.40
C LYS A 220 -11.40 30.43 5.83
N TRP A 221 -11.08 29.90 4.69
CA TRP A 221 -9.88 30.26 3.94
C TRP A 221 -10.24 31.34 2.94
N SER A 222 -9.46 32.39 2.93
CA SER A 222 -9.51 33.45 1.93
C SER A 222 -8.56 33.14 0.78
#